data_3aa7c75b63fe07af7f23ac975482a012
#
_entry.id   3aa7c75b63fe07af7f23ac975482a012
#
_cell.length_a   1.000
_cell.length_b   1.000
_cell.length_c   1.000
_cell.angle_alpha   90.00
_cell.angle_beta   90.00
_cell.angle_gamma   90.00
#
_symmetry.space_group_name_H-M   'P 1'
#
loop_
_entity.id
_entity.type
_entity.pdbx_description
1 polymer ?
#
loop_
_entity_poly.entity_id
_entity_poly.type
_entity_poly.pdbx_seq_one_letter_code
_entity_poly.pdbx_strand_id
1 'polypeptide(L)'
;MAERPLVPSETVRRLDAIMTGFPECRQEDAWVGVRWRVGSATVAHVFGGEDQLFRITFRAEADEVMAFEHLGPPYFRGQWGANVVGLLLDDTTDWVELKELLTDSYCLLAPAKLVNQVPRPG
;
A
#
# COMPACT_ATOMS: atom_id res chain seq x y z
N MET A 1 19.42 -8.22 -17.45
CA MET A 1 18.46 -7.90 -16.37
C MET A 1 17.22 -7.29 -16.98
N ALA A 2 16.07 -7.78 -16.57
CA ALA A 2 14.81 -7.19 -17.01
C ALA A 2 14.58 -5.86 -16.29
N GLU A 3 14.21 -4.84 -17.05
CA GLU A 3 13.81 -3.58 -16.45
C GLU A 3 12.48 -3.74 -15.75
N ARG A 4 12.30 -3.03 -14.63
CA ARG A 4 11.00 -2.99 -13.96
C ARG A 4 10.04 -2.15 -14.78
N PRO A 5 8.81 -2.62 -15.03
CA PRO A 5 7.84 -1.83 -15.78
C PRO A 5 7.38 -0.63 -14.95
N LEU A 6 7.06 0.46 -15.65
CA LEU A 6 6.45 1.61 -15.01
C LEU A 6 5.01 1.29 -14.63
N VAL A 7 4.61 1.69 -13.44
CA VAL A 7 3.22 1.51 -13.01
C VAL A 7 2.31 2.34 -13.91
N PRO A 8 1.23 1.77 -14.46
CA PRO A 8 0.32 2.53 -15.31
C PRO A 8 -0.21 3.77 -14.59
N SER A 9 -0.26 4.89 -15.31
CA SER A 9 -0.69 6.16 -14.72
C SER A 9 -2.11 6.09 -14.17
N GLU A 10 -2.97 5.28 -14.76
CA GLU A 10 -4.33 5.09 -14.26
C GLU A 10 -4.35 4.39 -12.91
N THR A 11 -3.48 3.40 -12.72
CA THR A 11 -3.33 2.71 -11.43
C THR A 11 -2.85 3.68 -10.36
N VAL A 12 -1.84 4.50 -10.67
CA VAL A 12 -1.33 5.51 -9.74
C VAL A 12 -2.43 6.51 -9.39
N ARG A 13 -3.19 6.96 -10.40
CA ARG A 13 -4.28 7.92 -10.18
C ARG A 13 -5.37 7.34 -9.28
N ARG A 14 -5.70 6.07 -9.48
CA ARG A 14 -6.72 5.40 -8.66
C ARG A 14 -6.27 5.24 -7.21
N LEU A 15 -5.00 4.87 -7.01
CA LEU A 15 -4.42 4.79 -5.67
C LEU A 15 -4.34 6.19 -5.03
N ASP A 16 -3.93 7.18 -5.79
CA ASP A 16 -3.81 8.55 -5.29
C ASP A 16 -5.15 9.10 -4.81
N ALA A 17 -6.24 8.78 -5.52
CA ALA A 17 -7.58 9.17 -5.11
C ALA A 17 -7.97 8.60 -3.74
N ILE A 18 -7.50 7.39 -3.42
CA ILE A 18 -7.69 6.79 -2.10
C ILE A 18 -6.79 7.47 -1.07
N MET A 19 -5.50 7.53 -1.37
CA MET A 19 -4.47 7.92 -0.40
C MET A 19 -4.53 9.39 -0.01
N THR A 20 -4.80 10.29 -0.97
CA THR A 20 -4.89 11.71 -0.68
C THR A 20 -6.19 12.09 0.03
N GLY A 21 -7.12 11.16 0.14
CA GLY A 21 -8.27 11.30 1.04
C GLY A 21 -7.90 11.23 2.51
N PHE A 22 -6.71 10.72 2.84
CA PHE A 22 -6.25 10.66 4.24
C PHE A 22 -5.54 11.98 4.61
N PRO A 23 -5.77 12.49 5.84
CA PRO A 23 -5.17 13.76 6.28
C PRO A 23 -3.64 13.77 6.16
N GLU A 24 -3.10 14.81 5.55
CA GLU A 24 -1.65 15.05 5.39
C GLU A 24 -0.89 13.91 4.70
N CYS A 25 -1.59 13.07 3.97
CA CYS A 25 -0.99 12.01 3.17
C CYS A 25 -0.64 12.57 1.80
N ARG A 26 0.60 12.34 1.35
CA ARG A 26 1.09 12.90 0.10
C ARG A 26 1.80 11.87 -0.76
N GLN A 27 1.70 12.05 -2.07
CA GLN A 27 2.39 11.23 -3.04
C GLN A 27 3.83 11.73 -3.23
N GLU A 28 4.77 10.82 -3.34
CA GLU A 28 6.15 11.12 -3.68
C GLU A 28 6.68 10.06 -4.65
N ASP A 29 7.61 10.48 -5.50
CA ASP A 29 8.36 9.51 -6.29
C ASP A 29 9.28 8.71 -5.37
N ALA A 30 9.35 7.40 -5.58
CA ALA A 30 10.26 6.53 -4.87
C ALA A 30 11.43 6.14 -5.78
N TRP A 31 12.44 5.50 -5.20
CA TRP A 31 13.54 4.95 -6.01
C TRP A 31 13.00 4.06 -7.13
N VAL A 32 11.99 3.24 -6.80
CA VAL A 32 11.24 2.46 -7.77
C VAL A 32 9.76 2.74 -7.52
N GLY A 33 9.03 3.17 -8.55
CA GLY A 33 7.59 3.41 -8.44
C GLY A 33 7.23 4.66 -7.67
N VAL A 34 6.09 4.61 -6.98
CA VAL A 34 5.48 5.75 -6.32
C VAL A 34 5.08 5.35 -4.90
N ARG A 35 5.27 6.26 -3.96
CA ARG A 35 4.88 6.01 -2.56
C ARG A 35 4.01 7.13 -2.02
N TRP A 36 3.26 6.81 -0.97
CA TRP A 36 2.45 7.79 -0.23
C TRP A 36 2.91 7.81 1.21
N ARG A 37 3.12 9.01 1.73
CA ARG A 37 3.71 9.21 3.06
C ARG A 37 2.85 10.11 3.93
N VAL A 38 2.88 9.85 5.23
CA VAL A 38 2.40 10.76 6.26
C VAL A 38 3.59 11.02 7.19
N GLY A 39 3.98 12.29 7.35
CA GLY A 39 5.23 12.61 8.06
C GLY A 39 6.42 11.92 7.38
N SER A 40 7.18 11.16 8.13
CA SER A 40 8.33 10.39 7.63
C SER A 40 8.01 8.92 7.34
N ALA A 41 6.75 8.50 7.57
CA ALA A 41 6.35 7.10 7.40
C ALA A 41 5.79 6.85 6.01
N THR A 42 6.16 5.73 5.40
CA THR A 42 5.60 5.29 4.12
C THR A 42 4.38 4.41 4.40
N VAL A 43 3.21 4.90 3.99
CA VAL A 43 1.93 4.21 4.18
C VAL A 43 1.75 3.13 3.12
N ALA A 44 2.08 3.45 1.88
CA ALA A 44 1.94 2.53 0.75
C ALA A 44 3.00 2.84 -0.32
N HIS A 45 3.39 1.80 -1.05
CA HIS A 45 4.36 1.90 -2.12
C HIS A 45 3.94 0.97 -3.25
N VAL A 46 3.75 1.52 -4.45
CA VAL A 46 3.39 0.75 -5.65
C VAL A 46 4.55 0.76 -6.63
N PHE A 47 4.86 -0.40 -7.19
CA PHE A 47 5.99 -0.53 -8.12
C PHE A 47 5.84 -1.75 -9.00
N GLY A 48 6.57 -1.75 -10.12
CA GLY A 48 6.70 -2.92 -10.98
C GLY A 48 7.90 -3.75 -10.57
N GLY A 49 7.77 -5.06 -10.63
CA GLY A 49 8.86 -5.98 -10.34
C GLY A 49 9.60 -6.43 -11.60
N GLU A 50 10.76 -7.05 -11.43
CA GLU A 50 11.51 -7.63 -12.56
C GLU A 50 10.73 -8.76 -13.23
N ASP A 51 9.78 -9.35 -12.53
CA ASP A 51 8.84 -10.34 -13.06
C ASP A 51 7.75 -9.73 -13.95
N GLN A 52 7.79 -8.42 -14.15
CA GLN A 52 6.84 -7.65 -14.96
C GLN A 52 5.45 -7.54 -14.34
N LEU A 53 5.29 -7.91 -13.08
CA LEU A 53 4.04 -7.76 -12.33
C LEU A 53 4.07 -6.50 -11.50
N PHE A 54 2.89 -5.94 -11.25
CA PHE A 54 2.74 -4.78 -10.38
C PHE A 54 2.32 -5.22 -8.98
N ARG A 55 2.80 -4.49 -7.97
CA ARG A 55 2.47 -4.79 -6.58
C ARG A 55 2.43 -3.52 -5.77
N ILE A 56 1.65 -3.57 -4.69
CA ILE A 56 1.61 -2.53 -3.68
C ILE A 56 2.00 -3.13 -2.34
N THR A 57 2.80 -2.41 -1.58
CA THR A 57 3.12 -2.79 -0.21
C THR A 57 2.51 -1.79 0.75
N PHE A 58 2.13 -2.25 1.92
CA PHE A 58 1.51 -1.42 2.96
C PHE A 58 1.83 -2.02 4.33
N ARG A 59 1.50 -1.29 5.39
CA ARG A 59 1.79 -1.72 6.76
C ARG A 59 0.61 -2.47 7.37
N ALA A 60 0.92 -3.44 8.21
CA ALA A 60 -0.06 -4.19 8.98
C ALA A 60 0.59 -4.61 10.31
N GLU A 61 -0.23 -5.00 11.28
CA GLU A 61 0.30 -5.53 12.53
C GLU A 61 0.92 -6.90 12.32
N ALA A 62 1.83 -7.31 13.21
CA ALA A 62 2.61 -8.54 13.02
C ALA A 62 1.75 -9.79 12.83
N ASP A 63 0.67 -9.91 13.58
CA ASP A 63 -0.25 -11.04 13.46
C ASP A 63 -1.01 -11.02 12.13
N GLU A 64 -1.34 -9.83 11.62
CA GLU A 64 -1.97 -9.68 10.32
C GLU A 64 -1.01 -10.05 9.19
N VAL A 65 0.26 -9.66 9.30
CA VAL A 65 1.29 -10.03 8.31
C VAL A 65 1.37 -11.56 8.21
N MET A 66 1.38 -12.24 9.35
CA MET A 66 1.41 -13.71 9.37
C MET A 66 0.15 -14.30 8.73
N ALA A 67 -1.01 -13.71 9.00
CA ALA A 67 -2.27 -14.18 8.42
C ALA A 67 -2.26 -14.04 6.90
N PHE A 68 -1.80 -12.90 6.36
CA PHE A 68 -1.70 -12.70 4.92
C PHE A 68 -0.69 -13.65 4.27
N GLU A 69 0.44 -13.88 4.91
CA GLU A 69 1.43 -14.84 4.42
C GLU A 69 0.85 -16.23 4.35
N HIS A 70 0.06 -16.61 5.34
CA HIS A 70 -0.60 -17.93 5.37
C HIS A 70 -1.68 -18.06 4.29
N LEU A 71 -2.40 -16.98 3.99
CA LEU A 71 -3.38 -16.98 2.90
C LEU A 71 -2.74 -17.22 1.53
N GLY A 72 -1.50 -16.75 1.36
CA GLY A 72 -0.80 -16.88 0.10
C GLY A 72 -1.27 -15.91 -0.97
N PRO A 73 -0.90 -16.14 -2.25
CA PRO A 73 -1.20 -15.20 -3.32
C PRO A 73 -2.68 -14.82 -3.38
N PRO A 74 -3.00 -13.54 -3.68
CA PRO A 74 -2.10 -12.50 -4.18
C PRO A 74 -1.29 -11.78 -3.11
N TYR A 75 -1.39 -12.19 -1.84
CA TYR A 75 -0.66 -11.58 -0.73
C TYR A 75 0.70 -12.23 -0.55
N PHE A 76 1.67 -11.46 -0.08
CA PHE A 76 2.99 -11.95 0.26
C PHE A 76 3.60 -11.06 1.35
N ARG A 77 4.60 -11.59 2.04
CA ARG A 77 5.31 -10.81 3.05
C ARG A 77 6.27 -9.85 2.37
N GLY A 78 6.19 -8.57 2.72
CA GLY A 78 7.10 -7.56 2.17
C GLY A 78 8.52 -7.72 2.72
N GLN A 79 9.51 -7.34 1.91
CA GLN A 79 10.91 -7.54 2.24
C GLN A 79 11.52 -6.40 3.07
N TRP A 80 10.87 -5.24 3.10
CA TRP A 80 11.43 -4.03 3.72
C TRP A 80 10.84 -3.75 5.10
N GLY A 81 10.98 -4.70 6.01
CA GLY A 81 10.55 -4.52 7.38
C GLY A 81 9.63 -5.63 7.86
N ALA A 82 9.47 -5.69 9.18
CA ALA A 82 8.74 -6.78 9.83
C ALA A 82 7.22 -6.69 9.61
N ASN A 83 6.71 -5.48 9.42
CA ASN A 83 5.27 -5.21 9.39
C ASN A 83 4.79 -4.75 8.02
N VAL A 84 5.33 -5.34 6.96
CA VAL A 84 4.99 -4.99 5.58
C VAL A 84 4.32 -6.16 4.88
N VAL A 85 3.18 -5.89 4.27
CA VAL A 85 2.44 -6.84 3.44
C VAL A 85 2.48 -6.36 2.01
N GLY A 86 2.68 -7.28 1.07
CA GLY A 86 2.57 -6.99 -0.35
C GLY A 86 1.34 -7.64 -0.96
N LEU A 87 0.80 -7.00 -1.98
CA LEU A 87 -0.35 -7.47 -2.74
C LEU A 87 -0.07 -7.29 -4.22
N LEU A 88 -0.17 -8.38 -4.97
CA LEU A 88 -0.07 -8.31 -6.44
C LEU A 88 -1.33 -7.64 -7.00
N LEU A 89 -1.12 -6.69 -7.90
CA LEU A 89 -2.21 -5.94 -8.54
C LEU A 89 -2.43 -6.48 -9.96
N ASP A 90 -3.67 -6.78 -10.29
CA ASP A 90 -4.07 -7.21 -11.62
C ASP A 90 -5.55 -6.88 -11.85
N ASP A 91 -6.13 -7.44 -12.92
CA ASP A 91 -7.52 -7.18 -13.27
C ASP A 91 -8.51 -7.73 -12.23
N THR A 92 -8.07 -8.64 -11.37
CA THR A 92 -8.93 -9.26 -10.35
C THR A 92 -8.82 -8.58 -8.99
N THR A 93 -8.02 -7.53 -8.86
CA THR A 93 -7.82 -6.82 -7.60
C THR A 93 -9.14 -6.30 -7.03
N ASP A 94 -9.41 -6.62 -5.77
CA ASP A 94 -10.57 -6.10 -5.05
C ASP A 94 -10.20 -4.72 -4.47
N TRP A 95 -10.64 -3.67 -5.14
CA TRP A 95 -10.31 -2.30 -4.76
C TRP A 95 -11.02 -1.84 -3.48
N VAL A 96 -12.15 -2.43 -3.14
CA VAL A 96 -12.85 -2.13 -1.88
C VAL A 96 -12.02 -2.66 -0.72
N GLU A 97 -11.56 -3.90 -0.81
CA GLU A 97 -10.69 -4.50 0.20
C GLU A 97 -9.37 -3.75 0.30
N LEU A 98 -8.77 -3.41 -0.83
CA LEU A 98 -7.51 -2.67 -0.86
C LEU A 98 -7.65 -1.32 -0.15
N LYS A 99 -8.75 -0.61 -0.37
CA LYS A 99 -9.01 0.65 0.32
C LYS A 99 -9.04 0.46 1.84
N GLU A 100 -9.67 -0.60 2.31
CA GLU A 100 -9.72 -0.91 3.74
C GLU A 100 -8.32 -1.20 4.29
N LEU A 101 -7.52 -1.97 3.57
CA LEU A 101 -6.15 -2.30 3.96
C LEU A 101 -5.26 -1.05 4.01
N LEU A 102 -5.41 -0.16 3.02
CA LEU A 102 -4.65 1.09 2.99
C LEU A 102 -5.09 2.03 4.11
N THR A 103 -6.38 2.06 4.44
CA THR A 103 -6.89 2.83 5.58
C THR A 103 -6.27 2.35 6.88
N ASP A 104 -6.21 1.04 7.09
CA ASP A 104 -5.59 0.47 8.29
C ASP A 104 -4.09 0.77 8.34
N SER A 105 -3.40 0.69 7.21
CA SER A 105 -1.99 1.05 7.12
C SER A 105 -1.74 2.50 7.55
N TYR A 106 -2.55 3.42 7.03
CA TYR A 106 -2.48 4.82 7.41
C TYR A 106 -2.70 5.00 8.92
N CYS A 107 -3.72 4.35 9.45
CA CYS A 107 -4.06 4.47 10.88
C CYS A 107 -3.00 3.90 11.81
N LEU A 108 -2.19 2.94 11.35
CA LEU A 108 -1.06 2.43 12.13
C LEU A 108 0.08 3.44 12.23
N LEU A 109 0.25 4.28 11.22
CA LEU A 109 1.44 5.13 11.07
C LEU A 109 1.20 6.59 11.40
N ALA A 110 -0.03 7.06 11.22
CA ALA A 110 -0.36 8.47 11.43
C ALA A 110 -0.52 8.81 12.92
N PRO A 111 -0.25 10.08 13.31
CA PRO A 111 -0.54 10.52 14.68
C PRO A 111 -2.03 10.40 15.00
N ALA A 112 -2.35 10.17 16.28
CA ALA A 112 -3.73 9.93 16.71
C ALA A 112 -4.69 11.06 16.29
N LYS A 113 -4.24 12.31 16.32
CA LYS A 113 -5.09 13.45 15.90
C LYS A 113 -5.52 13.35 14.44
N LEU A 114 -4.68 12.79 13.59
CA LEU A 114 -5.01 12.61 12.18
C LEU A 114 -5.89 11.37 11.98
N VAL A 115 -5.61 10.30 12.71
CA VAL A 115 -6.40 9.07 12.67
C VAL A 115 -7.86 9.36 13.05
N ASN A 116 -8.07 10.23 14.04
CA ASN A 116 -9.41 10.60 14.50
C ASN A 116 -10.22 11.33 13.43
N GLN A 117 -9.58 11.86 12.39
CA GLN A 117 -10.26 12.51 11.27
C GLN A 117 -10.67 11.56 10.17
N VAL A 118 -10.23 10.30 10.24
CA VAL A 118 -10.52 9.31 9.20
C VAL A 118 -11.81 8.58 9.51
N PRO A 119 -12.82 8.63 8.58
CA PRO A 119 -14.03 7.82 8.77
C PRO A 119 -13.67 6.34 8.67
N ARG A 120 -14.07 5.57 9.67
CA ARG A 120 -13.86 4.12 9.65
C ARG A 120 -15.20 3.42 9.81
N PRO A 121 -15.41 2.33 9.07
CA PRO A 121 -16.63 1.55 9.25
C PRO A 121 -16.68 0.96 10.66
N GLY A 122 -17.72 1.22 11.31
CA GLY A 122 -18.19 0.68 12.54
C GLY A 122 -17.30 0.45 13.68
#